data_4a0d2106a07da29714a99b86b3d87cf7
#
_entry.id   4a0d2106a07da29714a99b86b3d87cf7
#
_cell.length_a   1.000
_cell.length_b   1.000
_cell.length_c   1.000
_cell.angle_alpha   90.00
_cell.angle_beta   90.00
_cell.angle_gamma   90.00
#
_symmetry.space_group_name_H-M   'P 1'
#
loop_
_entity.id
_entity.type
_entity.pdbx_description
1 polymer ?
#
loop_
_entity_poly.entity_id
_entity_poly.type
_entity_poly.pdbx_seq_one_letter_code
_entity_poly.pdbx_strand_id
1 'polypeptide(L)'
;DVLTELTALLEQRKNAESDTSYVAELHKKGINKILEKVGEESTEVIIAAKDFDIARQSPNANTDTERKALISETADLWFHTLVMLSHLDSNADDVIEELGRRFGVSGLDEKAARK
;
A
#
# COMPACT_ATOMS: atom_id res chain seq x y z
N ASP A 1 -1.13 13.31 7.47
CA ASP A 1 -0.12 12.65 6.67
C ASP A 1 -0.74 11.95 5.46
N VAL A 2 0.09 11.37 4.61
CA VAL A 2 -0.37 10.76 3.35
C VAL A 2 -1.34 9.61 3.59
N LEU A 3 -1.07 8.76 4.57
CA LEU A 3 -1.98 7.63 4.85
C LEU A 3 -3.34 8.10 5.34
N THR A 4 -3.38 9.13 6.17
CA THR A 4 -4.64 9.71 6.65
C THR A 4 -5.43 10.31 5.50
N GLU A 5 -4.77 11.08 4.65
CA GLU A 5 -5.40 11.71 3.49
C GLU A 5 -5.89 10.67 2.49
N LEU A 6 -5.09 9.64 2.25
CA LEU A 6 -5.46 8.57 1.33
C LEU A 6 -6.65 7.77 1.88
N THR A 7 -6.66 7.48 3.18
CA THR A 7 -7.79 6.80 3.83
C THR A 7 -9.10 7.56 3.60
N ALA A 8 -9.07 8.88 3.79
CA ALA A 8 -10.25 9.72 3.57
C ALA A 8 -10.66 9.73 2.09
N LEU A 9 -9.70 9.80 1.19
CA LEU A 9 -9.96 9.79 -0.25
C LEU A 9 -10.60 8.47 -0.68
N LEU A 10 -10.08 7.34 -0.20
CA LEU A 10 -10.62 6.02 -0.54
C LEU A 10 -12.05 5.87 -0.05
N GLU A 11 -12.35 6.33 1.15
CA GLU A 11 -13.70 6.30 1.69
C GLU A 11 -14.65 7.17 0.85
N GLN A 12 -14.20 8.36 0.46
CA GLN A 12 -14.98 9.26 -0.39
C GLN A 12 -15.26 8.64 -1.76
N ARG A 13 -14.27 7.96 -2.36
CA ARG A 13 -14.38 7.36 -3.70
C ARG A 13 -15.18 6.06 -3.72
N LYS A 14 -15.46 5.49 -2.56
CA LYS A 14 -16.19 4.23 -2.43
C LYS A 14 -17.53 4.25 -3.16
N ASN A 15 -18.23 5.37 -3.12
CA ASN A 15 -19.54 5.55 -3.73
C ASN A 15 -19.52 6.50 -4.94
N ALA A 16 -18.35 6.80 -5.50
CA ALA A 16 -18.23 7.66 -6.68
C ALA A 16 -18.67 6.91 -7.94
N GLU A 17 -18.85 7.66 -9.04
CA GLU A 17 -19.18 7.05 -10.33
C GLU A 17 -18.02 6.19 -10.81
N SER A 18 -18.30 4.92 -11.17
CA SER A 18 -17.27 3.96 -11.53
C SER A 18 -16.56 4.28 -12.85
N ASP A 19 -17.20 5.04 -13.73
CA ASP A 19 -16.60 5.45 -15.01
C ASP A 19 -15.59 6.59 -14.85
N THR A 20 -15.57 7.25 -13.69
CA THR A 20 -14.65 8.35 -13.40
C THR A 20 -13.69 8.05 -12.26
N SER A 21 -13.79 6.86 -11.65
CA SER A 21 -12.96 6.51 -10.49
C SER A 21 -12.59 5.02 -10.53
N TYR A 22 -11.29 4.76 -10.56
CA TYR A 22 -10.76 3.41 -10.46
C TYR A 22 -11.15 2.74 -9.13
N VAL A 23 -11.11 3.51 -8.04
CA VAL A 23 -11.49 3.00 -6.71
C VAL A 23 -12.95 2.56 -6.69
N ALA A 24 -13.85 3.40 -7.22
CA ALA A 24 -15.26 3.07 -7.30
C ALA A 24 -15.49 1.83 -8.17
N GLU A 25 -14.75 1.70 -9.27
CA GLU A 25 -14.83 0.52 -10.14
C GLU A 25 -14.43 -0.74 -9.38
N LEU A 26 -13.35 -0.69 -8.59
CA LEU A 26 -12.92 -1.84 -7.80
C LEU A 26 -13.98 -2.24 -6.78
N HIS A 27 -14.57 -1.29 -6.08
CA HIS A 27 -15.65 -1.58 -5.13
C HIS A 27 -16.87 -2.19 -5.82
N LYS A 28 -17.20 -1.68 -6.99
CA LYS A 28 -18.32 -2.20 -7.78
C LYS A 28 -18.08 -3.63 -8.24
N LYS A 29 -16.87 -3.96 -8.67
CA LYS A 29 -16.51 -5.31 -9.09
C LYS A 29 -16.44 -6.28 -7.91
N GLY A 30 -16.18 -5.78 -6.71
CA GLY A 30 -16.28 -6.55 -5.50
C GLY A 30 -14.97 -7.14 -5.00
N ILE A 31 -15.09 -7.87 -3.89
CA ILE A 31 -13.93 -8.34 -3.12
C ILE A 31 -12.99 -9.24 -3.93
N ASN A 32 -13.52 -10.11 -4.77
CA ASN A 32 -12.66 -11.02 -5.52
C ASN A 32 -11.73 -10.27 -6.47
N LYS A 33 -12.21 -9.21 -7.12
CA LYS A 33 -11.38 -8.39 -8.00
C LYS A 33 -10.32 -7.62 -7.20
N ILE A 34 -10.70 -7.09 -6.05
CA ILE A 34 -9.78 -6.38 -5.16
C ILE A 34 -8.66 -7.33 -4.70
N LEU A 35 -9.02 -8.55 -4.26
CA LEU A 35 -8.05 -9.55 -3.81
C LEU A 35 -7.14 -10.02 -4.95
N GLU A 36 -7.67 -10.13 -6.16
CA GLU A 36 -6.88 -10.43 -7.35
C GLU A 36 -5.79 -9.37 -7.55
N LYS A 37 -6.13 -8.09 -7.40
CA LYS A 37 -5.16 -7.00 -7.51
C LYS A 37 -4.11 -7.05 -6.40
N VAL A 38 -4.50 -7.35 -5.18
CA VAL A 38 -3.53 -7.51 -4.08
C VAL A 38 -2.54 -8.62 -4.41
N GLY A 39 -3.02 -9.75 -4.92
CA GLY A 39 -2.16 -10.86 -5.32
C GLY A 39 -1.21 -10.49 -6.45
N GLU A 40 -1.71 -9.83 -7.49
CA GLU A 40 -0.90 -9.37 -8.62
C GLU A 40 0.21 -8.41 -8.17
N GLU A 41 -0.14 -7.41 -7.38
CA GLU A 41 0.83 -6.41 -6.91
C GLU A 41 1.86 -7.01 -5.97
N SER A 42 1.48 -7.99 -5.15
CA SER A 42 2.43 -8.73 -4.30
C SER A 42 3.47 -9.45 -5.16
N THR A 43 3.06 -10.09 -6.23
CA THR A 43 3.96 -10.78 -7.16
C THR A 43 4.90 -9.77 -7.84
N GLU A 44 4.38 -8.64 -8.28
CA GLU A 44 5.18 -7.61 -8.93
C GLU A 44 6.23 -7.01 -7.99
N VAL A 45 5.90 -6.84 -6.71
CA VAL A 45 6.87 -6.40 -5.70
C VAL A 45 8.00 -7.42 -5.56
N ILE A 46 7.66 -8.71 -5.50
CA ILE A 46 8.67 -9.78 -5.38
C ILE A 46 9.62 -9.75 -6.56
N ILE A 47 9.09 -9.64 -7.78
CA ILE A 47 9.90 -9.59 -9.00
C ILE A 47 10.79 -8.35 -8.99
N ALA A 48 10.23 -7.17 -8.70
CA ALA A 48 10.99 -5.93 -8.67
C ALA A 48 12.10 -5.97 -7.60
N ALA A 49 11.81 -6.56 -6.44
CA ALA A 49 12.80 -6.69 -5.37
C ALA A 49 13.96 -7.60 -5.79
N LYS A 50 13.67 -8.73 -6.46
CA LYS A 50 14.71 -9.62 -6.97
C LYS A 50 15.55 -8.95 -8.05
N ASP A 51 14.93 -8.23 -8.96
CA ASP A 51 15.64 -7.51 -10.01
C ASP A 51 16.60 -6.48 -9.41
N PHE A 52 16.14 -5.73 -8.40
CA PHE A 52 16.98 -4.75 -7.74
C PHE A 52 18.12 -5.43 -6.97
N ASP A 53 17.83 -6.50 -6.24
CA ASP A 53 18.85 -7.22 -5.50
C ASP A 53 19.96 -7.75 -6.42
N ILE A 54 19.59 -8.28 -7.57
CA ILE A 54 20.57 -8.75 -8.56
C ILE A 54 21.36 -7.59 -9.15
N ALA A 55 20.69 -6.50 -9.52
CA ALA A 55 21.32 -5.35 -10.14
C ALA A 55 22.36 -4.69 -9.22
N ARG A 56 22.06 -4.57 -7.92
CA ARG A 56 22.96 -3.90 -6.97
C ARG A 56 24.20 -4.72 -6.63
N GLN A 57 24.29 -5.98 -7.05
CA GLN A 57 25.45 -6.82 -6.81
C GLN A 57 26.63 -6.46 -7.71
N SER A 58 26.41 -5.75 -8.80
CA SER A 58 27.48 -5.32 -9.70
C SER A 58 28.13 -4.04 -9.18
N PRO A 59 29.45 -4.02 -8.99
CA PRO A 59 30.16 -2.82 -8.55
C PRO A 59 29.94 -1.67 -9.54
N ASN A 60 29.68 -0.48 -9.04
CA ASN A 60 29.49 0.73 -9.84
C ASN A 60 28.27 0.71 -10.77
N ALA A 61 27.34 -0.24 -10.58
CA ALA A 61 26.11 -0.27 -11.35
C ALA A 61 25.20 0.88 -10.96
N ASN A 62 24.56 1.49 -11.94
CA ASN A 62 23.49 2.45 -11.69
C ASN A 62 22.20 1.65 -11.56
N THR A 63 21.63 1.63 -10.35
CA THR A 63 20.43 0.84 -10.03
C THR A 63 19.19 1.70 -9.81
N ASP A 64 19.22 2.95 -10.26
CA ASP A 64 18.10 3.88 -10.04
C ASP A 64 16.79 3.37 -10.65
N THR A 65 16.84 2.76 -11.83
CA THR A 65 15.64 2.23 -12.51
C THR A 65 15.00 1.11 -11.69
N GLU A 66 15.81 0.15 -11.25
CA GLU A 66 15.33 -0.99 -10.47
C GLU A 66 14.81 -0.57 -9.09
N ARG A 67 15.49 0.40 -8.47
CA ARG A 67 15.05 0.95 -7.19
C ARG A 67 13.69 1.65 -7.33
N LYS A 68 13.54 2.48 -8.36
CA LYS A 68 12.28 3.20 -8.62
C LYS A 68 11.15 2.22 -8.92
N ALA A 69 11.43 1.15 -9.69
CA ALA A 69 10.46 0.12 -9.98
C ALA A 69 9.96 -0.55 -8.69
N LEU A 70 10.87 -0.92 -7.79
CA LEU A 70 10.50 -1.51 -6.51
C LEU A 70 9.61 -0.60 -5.68
N ILE A 71 9.96 0.68 -5.60
CA ILE A 71 9.17 1.66 -4.84
C ILE A 71 7.78 1.82 -5.47
N SER A 72 7.72 1.92 -6.80
CA SER A 72 6.45 2.06 -7.53
C SER A 72 5.54 0.85 -7.29
N GLU A 73 6.07 -0.37 -7.42
CA GLU A 73 5.28 -1.59 -7.20
C GLU A 73 4.84 -1.72 -5.74
N THR A 74 5.70 -1.31 -4.80
CA THR A 74 5.33 -1.32 -3.38
C THR A 74 4.20 -0.33 -3.11
N ALA A 75 4.24 0.85 -3.73
CA ALA A 75 3.15 1.82 -3.61
C ALA A 75 1.84 1.26 -4.16
N ASP A 76 1.89 0.55 -5.29
CA ASP A 76 0.71 -0.10 -5.86
C ASP A 76 0.14 -1.18 -4.91
N LEU A 77 1.01 -1.96 -4.29
CA LEU A 77 0.59 -2.97 -3.33
C LEU A 77 -0.08 -2.32 -2.11
N TRP A 78 0.53 -1.29 -1.55
CA TRP A 78 -0.06 -0.57 -0.42
C TRP A 78 -1.42 0.01 -0.79
N PHE A 79 -1.51 0.63 -1.97
CA PHE A 79 -2.76 1.22 -2.45
C PHE A 79 -3.88 0.17 -2.50
N HIS A 80 -3.64 -0.96 -3.15
CA HIS A 80 -4.66 -1.99 -3.29
C HIS A 80 -5.00 -2.66 -1.96
N THR A 81 -4.02 -2.80 -1.06
CA THR A 81 -4.26 -3.28 0.30
C THR A 81 -5.18 -2.32 1.06
N LEU A 82 -4.97 -1.02 0.90
CA LEU A 82 -5.83 -0.02 1.54
C LEU A 82 -7.25 -0.03 0.95
N VAL A 83 -7.38 -0.25 -0.36
CA VAL A 83 -8.70 -0.42 -0.98
C VAL A 83 -9.41 -1.65 -0.39
N MET A 84 -8.69 -2.75 -0.24
CA MET A 84 -9.22 -3.96 0.39
C MET A 84 -9.75 -3.67 1.79
N LEU A 85 -8.96 -3.00 2.60
CA LEU A 85 -9.37 -2.64 3.97
C LEU A 85 -10.63 -1.76 3.95
N SER A 86 -10.64 -0.74 3.10
CA SER A 86 -11.79 0.16 2.96
C SER A 86 -13.05 -0.61 2.56
N HIS A 87 -12.93 -1.53 1.62
CA HIS A 87 -14.06 -2.36 1.16
C HIS A 87 -14.65 -3.19 2.31
N LEU A 88 -13.80 -3.60 3.26
CA LEU A 88 -14.20 -4.39 4.41
C LEU A 88 -14.42 -3.55 5.67
N ASP A 89 -14.64 -2.24 5.48
CA ASP A 89 -14.95 -1.28 6.56
C ASP A 89 -13.85 -1.13 7.60
N SER A 90 -12.59 -1.32 7.17
CA SER A 90 -11.41 -1.09 7.98
C SER A 90 -10.54 -0.03 7.33
N ASN A 91 -9.38 0.28 7.88
CA ASN A 91 -8.50 1.32 7.33
C ASN A 91 -7.05 1.18 7.81
N ALA A 92 -6.20 2.08 7.33
CA ALA A 92 -4.78 2.09 7.67
C ALA A 92 -4.52 2.27 9.15
N ASP A 93 -5.34 3.06 9.84
CA ASP A 93 -5.15 3.31 11.28
C ASP A 93 -5.27 2.02 12.09
N ASP A 94 -6.17 1.12 11.70
CA ASP A 94 -6.32 -0.18 12.37
C ASP A 94 -5.04 -1.00 12.26
N VAL A 95 -4.38 -0.97 11.10
CA VAL A 95 -3.12 -1.70 10.89
C VAL A 95 -1.99 -1.07 11.69
N ILE A 96 -1.89 0.26 11.66
CA ILE A 96 -0.87 1.00 12.40
C ILE A 96 -1.01 0.74 13.90
N GLU A 97 -2.24 0.74 14.41
CA GLU A 97 -2.51 0.45 15.81
C GLU A 97 -2.08 -0.97 16.19
N GLU A 98 -2.36 -1.94 15.35
CA GLU A 98 -1.93 -3.33 15.57
C GLU A 98 -0.41 -3.47 15.56
N LEU A 99 0.26 -2.79 14.66
CA LEU A 99 1.73 -2.76 14.61
C LEU A 99 2.30 -2.15 15.90
N GLY A 100 1.70 -1.05 16.36
CA GLY A 100 2.10 -0.41 17.61
C GLY A 100 1.94 -1.36 18.80
N ARG A 101 0.83 -2.09 18.83
CA ARG A 101 0.59 -3.07 19.89
C ARG A 101 1.62 -4.18 19.90
N ARG A 102 1.96 -4.72 18.73
CA ARG A 102 2.92 -5.84 18.62
C ARG A 102 4.34 -5.45 19.01
N PHE A 103 4.72 -4.23 18.66
CA PHE A 103 6.11 -3.79 18.83
C PHE A 103 6.29 -2.78 19.95
N GLY A 104 5.25 -2.59 20.79
CA GLY A 104 5.33 -1.70 21.94
C GLY A 104 5.39 -0.22 21.55
N VAL A 105 5.00 0.13 20.32
CA VAL A 105 5.02 1.51 19.83
C VAL A 105 3.64 1.89 19.33
N SER A 106 2.89 2.66 20.13
CA SER A 106 1.66 3.29 19.68
C SER A 106 2.01 4.67 19.11
N GLY A 107 1.09 5.29 18.41
CA GLY A 107 1.28 6.65 17.89
C GLY A 107 1.59 7.64 19.02
N LEU A 108 0.92 7.51 20.16
CA LEU A 108 1.15 8.38 21.32
C LEU A 108 2.49 8.07 22.00
N ASP A 109 2.80 6.80 22.18
CA ASP A 109 4.07 6.37 22.78
C ASP A 109 5.25 6.79 21.92
N GLU A 110 5.11 6.67 20.61
CA GLU A 110 6.13 7.10 19.68
C GLU A 110 6.38 8.60 19.77
N LYS A 111 5.33 9.41 19.85
CA LYS A 111 5.45 10.85 20.06
C LYS A 111 6.18 11.18 21.35
N ALA A 112 5.84 10.51 22.42
CA ALA A 112 6.49 10.71 23.71
C ALA A 112 7.98 10.36 23.67
N ALA A 113 8.33 9.29 22.96
CA ALA A 113 9.72 8.83 22.84
C ALA A 113 10.58 9.74 21.98
N ARG A 114 10.00 10.55 21.11
CA ARG A 114 10.72 11.47 20.23
C ARG A 114 11.18 12.78 20.86
N LYS A 115 11.02 12.93 22.11
CA LYS A 115 11.39 14.18 22.82
C LYS A 115 12.85 14.55 22.68
#